data_463cc2f18ab5c0069cea44c2673bc228
#
_entry.id   463cc2f18ab5c0069cea44c2673bc228
#
_cell.length_a   1.000
_cell.length_b   1.000
_cell.length_c   1.000
_cell.angle_alpha   90.00
_cell.angle_beta   90.00
_cell.angle_gamma   90.00
#
_symmetry.space_group_name_H-M   'P 1'
#
loop_
_entity.id
_entity.type
_entity.pdbx_description
1 polymer ?
#
loop_
_entity_poly.entity_id
_entity_poly.type
_entity_poly.pdbx_seq_one_letter_code
_entity_poly.pdbx_strand_id
1 'polypeptide(L)'
;MFVSTPASFSTLAHELAPVRADLARRLAGPQRHRLLQGYPQVALMRSSDPEHARRVHVPLDTNRELILGVLPHPFCNPQLSGCGFCTFPHQRYASPDARSTVEAVIAEVRARTEAEAGLAQRKVSALYFGGGTANLTPPNAFAALGATLADAFDLRGAELSLEGAPIYFLTRQGAILDAFQGIPARHRRLSMGVQTFDPTWLARMGRTHFGDRGVVAQVVREAHARGMTVSCDLMINLPGQSLEDQRRDLEIALELGFDQVCVYHLVLFRGLGTAWSKDPEMLAKLPDNGTAFANWRRARAFLLERGFVQATLTNFERAELHATDRRFRYEELSFTPATTDGVGFGPAGISVTRDGWQPSDPLLRRAIKRVSHTDATAYREAIAAHGAADQRDFVYTQRDMQLLHVTRSLPRLIIDRAGYRADVGSELSDDFAPQLAALAEADLVRLDPDAVRLTERGMFYADSVAGLLAHERVTRLRSRRRLPNGANDAGPVHMG
;
A
#
# COMPACT_ATOMS: atom_id res chain seq x y z
N MET A 1 22.65 39.90 6.49
CA MET A 1 22.63 39.76 5.03
C MET A 1 23.72 38.76 4.64
N PHE A 2 23.46 37.47 4.61
CA PHE A 2 24.36 36.48 4.03
C PHE A 2 23.85 36.16 2.63
N VAL A 3 24.51 36.69 1.63
CA VAL A 3 24.32 36.34 0.22
C VAL A 3 24.97 34.98 0.02
N SER A 4 24.16 33.93 -0.12
CA SER A 4 24.67 32.61 -0.53
C SER A 4 25.13 32.71 -1.98
N THR A 5 26.44 32.54 -2.20
CA THR A 5 27.03 32.44 -3.53
C THR A 5 26.41 31.27 -4.29
N PRO A 6 25.97 31.45 -5.53
CA PRO A 6 25.47 30.33 -6.32
C PRO A 6 26.58 29.31 -6.56
N ALA A 7 26.35 28.05 -6.25
CA ALA A 7 27.27 26.96 -6.56
C ALA A 7 27.64 27.02 -8.04
N SER A 8 28.95 26.93 -8.34
CA SER A 8 29.43 27.03 -9.71
C SER A 8 28.84 25.87 -10.56
N PHE A 9 28.59 26.12 -11.84
CA PHE A 9 28.08 25.12 -12.80
C PHE A 9 28.93 23.83 -12.82
N SER A 10 30.20 23.91 -12.53
CA SER A 10 31.11 22.77 -12.43
C SER A 10 30.83 21.86 -11.22
N THR A 11 30.43 22.42 -10.09
CA THR A 11 30.11 21.68 -8.86
C THR A 11 28.80 20.90 -9.05
N LEU A 12 27.78 21.51 -9.65
CA LEU A 12 26.51 20.87 -9.94
C LEU A 12 26.68 19.72 -10.95
N ALA A 13 27.51 19.90 -11.98
CA ALA A 13 27.80 18.87 -12.98
C ALA A 13 28.51 17.65 -12.37
N HIS A 14 29.40 17.87 -11.41
CA HIS A 14 30.12 16.81 -10.71
C HIS A 14 29.17 16.00 -9.79
N GLU A 15 28.22 16.66 -9.12
CA GLU A 15 27.23 16.02 -8.26
C GLU A 15 26.17 15.23 -9.05
N LEU A 16 25.86 15.67 -10.27
CA LEU A 16 24.85 15.01 -11.13
C LEU A 16 25.34 13.70 -11.75
N ALA A 17 26.61 13.53 -12.00
CA ALA A 17 27.12 12.32 -12.67
C ALA A 17 26.80 11.02 -11.90
N PRO A 18 27.07 10.88 -10.59
CA PRO A 18 26.72 9.68 -9.83
C PRO A 18 25.21 9.48 -9.72
N VAL A 19 24.42 10.55 -9.64
CA VAL A 19 22.96 10.49 -9.58
C VAL A 19 22.38 9.95 -10.88
N ARG A 20 22.88 10.44 -12.04
CA ARG A 20 22.48 9.93 -13.37
C ARG A 20 22.86 8.46 -13.56
N ALA A 21 24.03 8.04 -13.11
CA ALA A 21 24.46 6.64 -13.18
C ALA A 21 23.58 5.72 -12.32
N ASP A 22 23.19 6.15 -11.11
CA ASP A 22 22.26 5.40 -10.27
C ASP A 22 20.88 5.32 -10.91
N LEU A 23 20.38 6.43 -11.47
CA LEU A 23 19.10 6.46 -12.18
C LEU A 23 19.09 5.50 -13.38
N ALA A 24 20.13 5.54 -14.24
CA ALA A 24 20.24 4.65 -15.39
C ALA A 24 20.19 3.17 -14.99
N ARG A 25 20.92 2.80 -13.93
CA ARG A 25 20.92 1.45 -13.37
C ARG A 25 19.52 1.04 -12.88
N ARG A 26 18.78 1.94 -12.22
CA ARG A 26 17.41 1.68 -11.74
C ARG A 26 16.43 1.48 -12.88
N LEU A 27 16.51 2.32 -13.91
CA LEU A 27 15.64 2.21 -15.08
C LEU A 27 15.88 0.93 -15.89
N ALA A 28 17.11 0.41 -15.88
CA ALA A 28 17.44 -0.87 -16.51
C ALA A 28 16.99 -2.09 -15.68
N GLY A 29 16.82 -1.94 -14.37
CA GLY A 29 16.40 -3.02 -13.47
C GLY A 29 14.89 -3.30 -13.56
N PRO A 30 14.44 -4.40 -12.91
CA PRO A 30 13.01 -4.73 -12.81
C PRO A 30 12.24 -3.59 -12.14
N GLN A 31 11.13 -3.17 -12.72
CA GLN A 31 10.29 -2.15 -12.11
C GLN A 31 9.38 -2.78 -11.07
N ARG A 32 9.20 -2.07 -9.97
CA ARG A 32 8.53 -2.55 -8.77
C ARG A 32 7.51 -1.51 -8.36
N HIS A 33 6.24 -1.76 -8.65
CA HIS A 33 5.23 -0.86 -8.11
C HIS A 33 5.22 -0.93 -6.59
N ARG A 34 5.37 0.23 -5.92
CA ARG A 34 5.06 0.42 -4.50
C ARG A 34 6.10 -0.01 -3.45
N LEU A 35 7.33 -0.42 -3.78
CA LEU A 35 8.27 -0.87 -2.73
C LEU A 35 8.67 0.22 -1.73
N LEU A 36 8.79 1.47 -2.17
CA LEU A 36 9.20 2.58 -1.30
C LEU A 36 8.04 3.40 -0.73
N GLN A 37 6.81 3.12 -1.10
CA GLN A 37 5.65 3.74 -0.45
C GLN A 37 5.60 3.44 1.04
N GLY A 38 6.05 2.25 1.44
CA GLY A 38 6.20 1.86 2.83
C GLY A 38 7.53 2.25 3.46
N TYR A 39 8.19 3.36 3.02
CA TYR A 39 9.47 3.80 3.60
C TYR A 39 9.42 3.92 5.14
N PRO A 40 10.45 3.43 5.85
CA PRO A 40 11.50 2.53 5.38
C PRO A 40 10.97 1.11 5.20
N GLN A 41 11.67 0.32 4.36
CA GLN A 41 11.38 -1.11 4.24
C GLN A 41 11.59 -1.83 5.57
N VAL A 42 10.79 -2.86 5.85
CA VAL A 42 10.84 -3.63 7.11
C VAL A 42 12.25 -4.16 7.42
N ALA A 43 12.99 -4.58 6.40
CA ALA A 43 14.38 -5.04 6.55
C ALA A 43 15.33 -3.95 7.10
N LEU A 44 14.98 -2.68 6.95
CA LEU A 44 15.75 -1.53 7.46
C LEU A 44 15.34 -1.10 8.87
N MET A 45 14.25 -1.66 9.41
CA MET A 45 13.73 -1.36 10.73
C MET A 45 14.44 -2.20 11.81
N ARG A 46 14.56 -1.69 13.02
CA ARG A 46 15.08 -2.46 14.15
C ARG A 46 14.04 -3.46 14.66
N SER A 47 14.50 -4.48 15.37
CA SER A 47 13.62 -5.31 16.18
C SER A 47 12.99 -4.45 17.26
N SER A 48 11.68 -4.57 17.43
CA SER A 48 10.97 -3.88 18.50
C SER A 48 11.32 -4.52 19.86
N ASP A 49 11.48 -3.67 20.86
CA ASP A 49 11.57 -4.07 22.25
C ASP A 49 10.27 -3.63 22.93
N PRO A 50 9.48 -4.56 23.50
CA PRO A 50 8.23 -4.22 24.15
C PRO A 50 8.37 -3.18 25.28
N GLU A 51 9.49 -3.18 26.02
CA GLU A 51 9.77 -2.16 27.03
C GLU A 51 10.07 -0.81 26.41
N HIS A 52 10.81 -0.79 25.30
CA HIS A 52 11.09 0.44 24.57
C HIS A 52 9.82 1.01 23.93
N ALA A 53 8.97 0.16 23.35
CA ALA A 53 7.69 0.55 22.77
C ALA A 53 6.78 1.26 23.81
N ARG A 54 6.80 0.81 25.06
CA ARG A 54 6.07 1.46 26.18
C ARG A 54 6.66 2.82 26.57
N ARG A 55 7.97 3.03 26.41
CA ARG A 55 8.66 4.29 26.78
C ARG A 55 8.50 5.39 25.73
N VAL A 56 8.13 5.05 24.51
CA VAL A 56 8.00 5.99 23.37
C VAL A 56 6.52 6.38 23.16
N HIS A 57 5.71 6.29 24.18
CA HIS A 57 4.32 6.77 24.11
C HIS A 57 4.29 8.28 24.22
N VAL A 58 4.33 8.94 23.07
CA VAL A 58 3.97 10.36 22.95
C VAL A 58 2.50 10.42 22.51
N PRO A 59 1.68 11.30 23.11
CA PRO A 59 0.29 11.45 22.73
C PRO A 59 0.17 11.72 21.21
N LEU A 60 -0.73 11.01 20.54
CA LEU A 60 -0.98 11.21 19.12
C LEU A 60 -1.60 12.58 18.87
N ASP A 61 -1.25 13.21 17.76
CA ASP A 61 -1.91 14.44 17.30
C ASP A 61 -3.35 14.12 16.86
N THR A 62 -4.31 14.47 17.68
CA THR A 62 -5.73 14.22 17.43
C THR A 62 -6.33 15.09 16.32
N ASN A 63 -5.62 16.13 15.87
CA ASN A 63 -6.06 16.97 14.74
C ASN A 63 -5.76 16.35 13.37
N ARG A 64 -4.96 15.29 13.33
CA ARG A 64 -4.62 14.58 12.09
C ARG A 64 -5.74 13.61 11.73
N GLU A 65 -5.97 13.39 10.44
CA GLU A 65 -6.86 12.33 9.97
C GLU A 65 -6.36 10.96 10.42
N LEU A 66 -7.26 10.03 10.68
CA LEU A 66 -6.92 8.67 11.04
C LEU A 66 -7.47 7.69 10.01
N ILE A 67 -6.60 6.83 9.50
CA ILE A 67 -7.01 5.65 8.74
C ILE A 67 -6.62 4.38 9.50
N LEU A 68 -7.45 3.35 9.40
CA LEU A 68 -7.22 2.05 10.01
C LEU A 68 -6.99 0.98 8.96
N GLY A 69 -5.88 0.25 9.06
CA GLY A 69 -5.64 -0.99 8.32
C GLY A 69 -5.87 -2.18 9.24
N VAL A 70 -6.86 -3.00 8.98
CA VAL A 70 -7.19 -4.15 9.84
C VAL A 70 -6.95 -5.44 9.07
N LEU A 71 -6.05 -6.28 9.59
CA LEU A 71 -5.75 -7.58 9.03
C LEU A 71 -6.32 -8.66 9.97
N PRO A 72 -7.53 -9.19 9.70
CA PRO A 72 -8.16 -10.15 10.61
C PRO A 72 -7.32 -11.40 10.82
N HIS A 73 -6.59 -11.81 9.79
CA HIS A 73 -5.69 -12.95 9.83
C HIS A 73 -4.77 -12.99 8.59
N PRO A 74 -3.61 -13.68 8.64
CA PRO A 74 -2.71 -13.82 7.49
C PRO A 74 -3.07 -15.02 6.61
N PHE A 75 -4.18 -15.70 6.87
CA PHE A 75 -4.54 -16.94 6.16
C PHE A 75 -5.10 -16.65 4.78
N CYS A 76 -4.70 -17.48 3.83
CA CYS A 76 -5.11 -17.41 2.45
C CYS A 76 -5.70 -18.74 2.00
N ASN A 77 -5.77 -19.01 0.70
CA ASN A 77 -6.39 -20.17 0.09
C ASN A 77 -6.16 -21.48 0.89
N PRO A 78 -7.22 -22.20 1.31
CA PRO A 78 -7.09 -23.44 2.07
C PRO A 78 -6.45 -24.59 1.28
N GLN A 79 -6.46 -24.50 -0.06
CA GLN A 79 -5.99 -25.58 -0.94
C GLN A 79 -4.53 -25.39 -1.38
N LEU A 80 -3.99 -24.17 -1.35
CA LEU A 80 -2.66 -23.84 -1.84
C LEU A 80 -1.92 -22.98 -0.83
N SER A 81 -0.58 -23.02 -0.91
CA SER A 81 0.31 -22.20 -0.08
C SER A 81 0.37 -20.74 -0.52
N GLY A 82 -0.49 -20.29 -1.43
CA GLY A 82 -0.55 -18.94 -1.98
C GLY A 82 -0.48 -18.88 -3.50
N CYS A 83 -0.68 -17.69 -4.08
CA CYS A 83 -0.49 -17.44 -5.50
C CYS A 83 0.99 -17.38 -5.85
N GLY A 84 1.39 -17.92 -7.00
CA GLY A 84 2.81 -18.03 -7.39
C GLY A 84 3.59 -16.70 -7.45
N PHE A 85 2.89 -15.57 -7.62
CA PHE A 85 3.46 -14.23 -7.69
C PHE A 85 3.44 -13.46 -6.35
N CYS A 86 2.62 -13.88 -5.38
CA CYS A 86 2.30 -13.10 -4.20
C CYS A 86 3.49 -12.99 -3.24
N THR A 87 3.82 -11.77 -2.84
CA THR A 87 4.85 -11.46 -1.84
C THR A 87 4.28 -11.13 -0.47
N PHE A 88 2.96 -11.06 -0.33
CA PHE A 88 2.32 -10.79 0.96
C PHE A 88 2.54 -11.97 1.91
N PRO A 89 2.83 -11.72 3.20
CA PRO A 89 2.91 -12.79 4.20
C PRO A 89 1.57 -13.52 4.29
N HIS A 90 1.59 -14.82 4.02
CA HIS A 90 0.38 -15.64 4.04
C HIS A 90 0.65 -17.02 4.63
N GLN A 91 -0.38 -17.56 5.26
CA GLN A 91 -0.38 -18.89 5.84
C GLN A 91 -1.56 -19.68 5.27
N ARG A 92 -1.48 -21.02 5.34
CA ARG A 92 -2.59 -21.87 4.90
C ARG A 92 -3.78 -21.68 5.83
N TYR A 93 -4.97 -21.50 5.26
CA TYR A 93 -6.19 -21.27 6.02
C TYR A 93 -6.59 -22.49 6.85
N ALA A 94 -6.90 -22.23 8.12
CA ALA A 94 -7.60 -23.14 9.04
C ALA A 94 -8.61 -22.32 9.85
N SER A 95 -9.88 -22.73 9.85
CA SER A 95 -10.95 -21.93 10.46
C SER A 95 -10.78 -21.69 11.97
N PRO A 96 -10.31 -22.65 12.79
CA PRO A 96 -10.02 -22.39 14.21
C PRO A 96 -8.93 -21.32 14.39
N ASP A 97 -7.85 -21.40 13.62
CA ASP A 97 -6.75 -20.44 13.68
C ASP A 97 -7.19 -19.03 13.23
N ALA A 98 -8.04 -18.94 12.20
CA ALA A 98 -8.61 -17.66 11.77
C ALA A 98 -9.44 -17.04 12.90
N ARG A 99 -10.28 -17.82 13.58
CA ARG A 99 -11.10 -17.33 14.71
C ARG A 99 -10.22 -16.85 15.86
N SER A 100 -9.29 -17.66 16.32
CA SER A 100 -8.41 -17.30 17.45
C SER A 100 -7.51 -16.10 17.12
N THR A 101 -7.13 -15.93 15.84
CA THR A 101 -6.38 -14.74 15.42
C THR A 101 -7.25 -13.49 15.45
N VAL A 102 -8.51 -13.57 15.00
CA VAL A 102 -9.47 -12.45 15.12
C VAL A 102 -9.71 -12.06 16.57
N GLU A 103 -9.83 -13.04 17.48
CA GLU A 103 -9.97 -12.79 18.92
C GLU A 103 -8.75 -12.04 19.47
N ALA A 104 -7.55 -12.37 19.01
CA ALA A 104 -6.33 -11.61 19.35
C ALA A 104 -6.33 -10.19 18.76
N VAL A 105 -6.84 -10.00 17.54
CA VAL A 105 -6.99 -8.64 16.96
C VAL A 105 -7.98 -7.80 17.78
N ILE A 106 -9.08 -8.39 18.21
CA ILE A 106 -10.05 -7.74 19.13
C ILE A 106 -9.35 -7.33 20.44
N ALA A 107 -8.55 -8.21 21.01
CA ALA A 107 -7.78 -7.92 22.22
C ALA A 107 -6.75 -6.80 21.98
N GLU A 108 -6.06 -6.79 20.81
CA GLU A 108 -5.15 -5.70 20.44
C GLU A 108 -5.86 -4.35 20.36
N VAL A 109 -7.01 -4.30 19.67
CA VAL A 109 -7.79 -3.05 19.54
C VAL A 109 -8.11 -2.49 20.93
N ARG A 110 -8.62 -3.31 21.84
CA ARG A 110 -8.96 -2.90 23.21
C ARG A 110 -7.74 -2.44 23.98
N ALA A 111 -6.67 -3.23 24.00
CA ALA A 111 -5.46 -2.90 24.75
C ALA A 111 -4.80 -1.62 24.25
N ARG A 112 -4.73 -1.43 22.93
CA ARG A 112 -4.09 -0.23 22.35
C ARG A 112 -4.94 1.02 22.53
N THR A 113 -6.25 0.94 22.40
CA THR A 113 -7.14 2.10 22.65
C THR A 113 -7.19 2.50 24.11
N GLU A 114 -6.93 1.59 25.03
CA GLU A 114 -6.76 1.90 26.45
C GLU A 114 -5.39 2.52 26.76
N ALA A 115 -4.31 1.98 26.16
CA ALA A 115 -2.94 2.36 26.47
C ALA A 115 -2.41 3.56 25.69
N GLU A 116 -2.82 3.74 24.41
CA GLU A 116 -2.30 4.79 23.54
C GLU A 116 -3.12 6.08 23.69
N ALA A 117 -2.57 7.07 24.40
CA ALA A 117 -3.23 8.36 24.59
C ALA A 117 -3.58 9.04 23.25
N GLY A 118 -4.83 9.47 23.11
CA GLY A 118 -5.35 10.10 21.90
C GLY A 118 -5.76 9.12 20.77
N LEU A 119 -5.72 7.80 21.02
CA LEU A 119 -6.16 6.83 20.01
C LEU A 119 -7.66 6.53 20.11
N ALA A 120 -8.17 6.30 21.32
CA ALA A 120 -9.58 5.98 21.54
C ALA A 120 -10.51 7.12 21.10
N GLN A 121 -11.68 6.76 20.57
CA GLN A 121 -12.73 7.69 20.15
C GLN A 121 -12.31 8.67 19.03
N ARG A 122 -11.16 8.46 18.40
CA ARG A 122 -10.80 9.26 17.21
C ARG A 122 -11.81 9.02 16.10
N LYS A 123 -12.11 10.10 15.38
CA LYS A 123 -12.85 10.03 14.12
C LYS A 123 -11.97 9.37 13.08
N VAL A 124 -12.46 8.27 12.53
CA VAL A 124 -11.80 7.54 11.46
C VAL A 124 -12.31 8.03 10.11
N SER A 125 -11.42 8.37 9.21
CA SER A 125 -11.76 8.82 7.85
C SER A 125 -11.92 7.66 6.87
N ALA A 126 -11.14 6.60 7.06
CA ALA A 126 -11.26 5.36 6.28
C ALA A 126 -10.72 4.16 7.05
N LEU A 127 -11.31 2.97 6.80
CA LEU A 127 -10.89 1.69 7.34
C LEU A 127 -10.82 0.64 6.24
N TYR A 128 -9.74 -0.12 6.19
CA TYR A 128 -9.51 -1.17 5.20
C TYR A 128 -9.29 -2.52 5.86
N PHE A 129 -10.15 -3.48 5.57
CA PHE A 129 -9.96 -4.87 5.93
C PHE A 129 -9.21 -5.59 4.80
N GLY A 130 -7.96 -5.96 5.06
CA GLY A 130 -7.08 -6.61 4.11
C GLY A 130 -6.31 -7.77 4.73
N GLY A 131 -5.22 -8.15 4.11
CA GLY A 131 -4.35 -9.20 4.60
C GLY A 131 -4.26 -10.39 3.66
N GLY A 132 -4.25 -11.62 4.18
CA GLY A 132 -4.20 -12.82 3.36
C GLY A 132 -5.43 -12.94 2.45
N THR A 133 -6.59 -13.16 3.04
CA THR A 133 -7.90 -13.13 2.36
C THR A 133 -8.97 -12.74 3.39
N ALA A 134 -9.13 -11.45 3.62
CA ALA A 134 -9.94 -10.94 4.74
C ALA A 134 -11.39 -11.44 4.74
N ASN A 135 -12.00 -11.64 3.56
CA ASN A 135 -13.35 -12.15 3.44
C ASN A 135 -13.49 -13.68 3.68
N LEU A 136 -12.40 -14.38 4.00
CA LEU A 136 -12.41 -15.74 4.57
C LEU A 136 -12.66 -15.78 6.08
N THR A 137 -12.65 -14.63 6.73
CA THR A 137 -12.93 -14.52 8.17
C THR A 137 -14.32 -15.13 8.46
N PRO A 138 -14.46 -16.00 9.49
CA PRO A 138 -15.78 -16.48 9.88
C PRO A 138 -16.73 -15.31 10.18
N PRO A 139 -17.93 -15.24 9.57
CA PRO A 139 -18.79 -14.06 9.64
C PRO A 139 -19.09 -13.56 11.06
N ASN A 140 -19.30 -14.48 12.02
CA ASN A 140 -19.55 -14.11 13.40
C ASN A 140 -18.31 -13.47 14.07
N ALA A 141 -17.11 -13.97 13.75
CA ALA A 141 -15.87 -13.39 14.24
C ALA A 141 -15.62 -12.01 13.60
N PHE A 142 -15.91 -11.87 12.30
CA PHE A 142 -15.84 -10.60 11.60
C PHE A 142 -16.82 -9.56 12.16
N ALA A 143 -18.07 -9.97 12.47
CA ALA A 143 -19.06 -9.11 13.09
C ALA A 143 -18.61 -8.65 14.49
N ALA A 144 -18.03 -9.54 15.30
CA ALA A 144 -17.50 -9.21 16.62
C ALA A 144 -16.31 -8.22 16.54
N LEU A 145 -15.42 -8.40 15.54
CA LEU A 145 -14.34 -7.46 15.26
C LEU A 145 -14.90 -6.09 14.84
N GLY A 146 -15.89 -6.09 13.95
CA GLY A 146 -16.55 -4.85 13.48
C GLY A 146 -17.22 -4.10 14.63
N ALA A 147 -17.91 -4.80 15.53
CA ALA A 147 -18.51 -4.21 16.73
C ALA A 147 -17.44 -3.59 17.65
N THR A 148 -16.35 -4.33 17.92
CA THR A 148 -15.23 -3.81 18.74
C THR A 148 -14.61 -2.55 18.14
N LEU A 149 -14.43 -2.50 16.82
CA LEU A 149 -13.92 -1.32 16.14
C LEU A 149 -14.90 -0.13 16.23
N ALA A 150 -16.21 -0.38 16.10
CA ALA A 150 -17.24 0.64 16.22
C ALA A 150 -17.39 1.18 17.66
N ASP A 151 -17.11 0.35 18.67
CA ASP A 151 -17.08 0.76 20.08
C ASP A 151 -15.83 1.61 20.39
N ALA A 152 -14.70 1.27 19.74
CA ALA A 152 -13.42 1.93 19.99
C ALA A 152 -13.23 3.24 19.20
N PHE A 153 -13.89 3.39 18.04
CA PHE A 153 -13.70 4.50 17.09
C PHE A 153 -15.02 5.05 16.55
N ASP A 154 -15.06 6.34 16.21
CA ASP A 154 -16.18 6.89 15.44
C ASP A 154 -16.02 6.56 13.94
N LEU A 155 -16.74 5.53 13.48
CA LEU A 155 -16.72 5.05 12.10
C LEU A 155 -17.85 5.64 11.22
N ARG A 156 -18.80 6.38 11.77
CA ARG A 156 -20.00 6.84 11.04
C ARG A 156 -19.68 7.71 9.82
N GLY A 157 -18.58 8.44 9.89
CA GLY A 157 -18.08 9.27 8.78
C GLY A 157 -17.07 8.58 7.87
N ALA A 158 -16.72 7.31 8.15
CA ALA A 158 -15.64 6.61 7.47
C ALA A 158 -16.10 5.93 6.16
N GLU A 159 -15.18 5.82 5.21
CA GLU A 159 -15.22 4.80 4.18
C GLU A 159 -14.74 3.47 4.77
N LEU A 160 -15.47 2.39 4.55
CA LEU A 160 -15.03 1.04 4.90
C LEU A 160 -14.77 0.23 3.61
N SER A 161 -13.60 -0.37 3.51
CA SER A 161 -13.23 -1.29 2.42
C SER A 161 -13.04 -2.71 2.94
N LEU A 162 -13.53 -3.70 2.21
CA LEU A 162 -13.28 -5.11 2.46
C LEU A 162 -12.66 -5.75 1.21
N GLU A 163 -11.44 -6.26 1.36
CA GLU A 163 -10.71 -6.98 0.32
C GLU A 163 -10.96 -8.48 0.41
N GLY A 164 -10.98 -9.15 -0.75
CA GLY A 164 -11.05 -10.59 -0.75
C GLY A 164 -11.08 -11.26 -2.12
N ALA A 165 -11.18 -12.58 -2.10
CA ALA A 165 -11.38 -13.36 -3.31
C ALA A 165 -12.88 -13.47 -3.62
N PRO A 166 -13.29 -13.43 -4.92
CA PRO A 166 -14.70 -13.29 -5.32
C PRO A 166 -15.64 -14.30 -4.66
N ILE A 167 -15.31 -15.58 -4.71
CA ILE A 167 -16.22 -16.66 -4.23
C ILE A 167 -16.59 -16.52 -2.75
N TYR A 168 -15.69 -16.00 -1.91
CA TYR A 168 -15.91 -15.94 -0.46
C TYR A 168 -16.90 -14.84 -0.06
N PHE A 169 -17.18 -13.86 -0.94
CA PHE A 169 -18.27 -12.92 -0.73
C PHE A 169 -19.65 -13.56 -0.83
N LEU A 170 -19.77 -14.68 -1.56
CA LEU A 170 -21.04 -15.40 -1.79
C LEU A 170 -21.24 -16.60 -0.87
N THR A 171 -20.20 -17.05 -0.16
CA THR A 171 -20.31 -18.20 0.74
C THR A 171 -21.31 -17.93 1.86
N ARG A 172 -22.02 -18.98 2.28
CA ARG A 172 -23.06 -18.88 3.32
C ARG A 172 -24.09 -17.78 3.01
N GLN A 173 -24.52 -17.70 1.75
CA GLN A 173 -25.53 -16.73 1.28
C GLN A 173 -25.10 -15.26 1.50
N GLY A 174 -23.80 -14.97 1.43
CA GLY A 174 -23.30 -13.60 1.59
C GLY A 174 -23.17 -13.14 3.04
N ALA A 175 -23.12 -14.04 4.01
CA ALA A 175 -23.07 -13.70 5.44
C ALA A 175 -21.93 -12.76 5.81
N ILE A 176 -20.80 -12.77 5.07
CA ILE A 176 -19.71 -11.81 5.28
C ILE A 176 -20.09 -10.38 4.84
N LEU A 177 -20.89 -10.26 3.76
CA LEU A 177 -21.41 -8.97 3.30
C LEU A 177 -22.39 -8.38 4.31
N ASP A 178 -23.24 -9.22 4.91
CA ASP A 178 -24.21 -8.79 5.92
C ASP A 178 -23.49 -8.34 7.19
N ALA A 179 -22.46 -9.09 7.62
CA ALA A 179 -21.61 -8.70 8.75
C ALA A 179 -20.87 -7.37 8.48
N PHE A 180 -20.35 -7.20 7.25
CA PHE A 180 -19.70 -5.94 6.84
C PHE A 180 -20.70 -4.78 6.77
N GLN A 181 -21.90 -5.02 6.30
CA GLN A 181 -22.97 -4.01 6.25
C GLN A 181 -23.41 -3.55 7.64
N GLY A 182 -23.32 -4.42 8.64
CA GLY A 182 -23.66 -4.12 10.03
C GLY A 182 -22.70 -3.14 10.74
N ILE A 183 -21.48 -2.92 10.21
CA ILE A 183 -20.53 -1.97 10.78
C ILE A 183 -20.96 -0.54 10.39
N PRO A 184 -21.05 0.43 11.32
CA PRO A 184 -21.37 1.81 10.98
C PRO A 184 -20.36 2.39 9.97
N ALA A 185 -20.86 3.05 8.92
CA ALA A 185 -20.01 3.66 7.91
C ALA A 185 -20.80 4.68 7.10
N ARG A 186 -20.11 5.67 6.54
CA ARG A 186 -20.67 6.56 5.54
C ARG A 186 -20.83 5.86 4.18
N HIS A 187 -19.79 5.11 3.80
CA HIS A 187 -19.73 4.41 2.53
C HIS A 187 -18.99 3.07 2.67
N ARG A 188 -19.34 2.09 1.83
CA ARG A 188 -18.67 0.79 1.79
C ARG A 188 -18.17 0.48 0.40
N ARG A 189 -17.02 -0.16 0.35
CA ARG A 189 -16.34 -0.57 -0.86
C ARG A 189 -15.91 -2.04 -0.75
N LEU A 190 -16.13 -2.82 -1.80
CA LEU A 190 -15.52 -4.15 -1.96
C LEU A 190 -14.33 -4.06 -2.91
N SER A 191 -13.22 -4.71 -2.56
CA SER A 191 -12.08 -4.90 -3.45
C SER A 191 -11.91 -6.38 -3.76
N MET A 192 -11.90 -6.73 -5.04
CA MET A 192 -11.75 -8.12 -5.47
C MET A 192 -10.41 -8.33 -6.15
N GLY A 193 -9.58 -9.21 -5.58
CA GLY A 193 -8.40 -9.71 -6.27
C GLY A 193 -8.82 -10.64 -7.40
N VAL A 194 -9.16 -10.12 -8.55
CA VAL A 194 -9.54 -10.90 -9.76
C VAL A 194 -8.28 -11.36 -10.47
N GLN A 195 -7.33 -10.49 -10.69
CA GLN A 195 -6.05 -10.63 -11.36
C GLN A 195 -6.16 -10.75 -12.88
N THR A 196 -7.02 -11.61 -13.40
CA THR A 196 -7.32 -11.84 -14.81
C THR A 196 -8.63 -12.60 -14.93
N PHE A 197 -9.26 -12.54 -16.09
CA PHE A 197 -10.41 -13.40 -16.44
C PHE A 197 -10.01 -14.60 -17.30
N ASP A 198 -8.73 -14.73 -17.66
CA ASP A 198 -8.22 -15.87 -18.42
C ASP A 198 -8.10 -17.12 -17.54
N PRO A 199 -8.84 -18.22 -17.86
CA PRO A 199 -8.83 -19.42 -17.03
C PRO A 199 -7.46 -20.11 -16.98
N THR A 200 -6.64 -19.97 -18.01
CA THR A 200 -5.30 -20.56 -18.06
C THR A 200 -4.39 -19.87 -17.03
N TRP A 201 -4.47 -18.54 -16.96
CA TRP A 201 -3.71 -17.77 -15.97
C TRP A 201 -4.25 -17.99 -14.55
N LEU A 202 -5.57 -18.06 -14.38
CA LEU A 202 -6.16 -18.40 -13.07
C LEU A 202 -5.68 -19.77 -12.57
N ALA A 203 -5.57 -20.76 -13.47
CA ALA A 203 -5.04 -22.08 -13.12
C ALA A 203 -3.55 -21.99 -12.72
N ARG A 204 -2.72 -21.27 -13.47
CA ARG A 204 -1.30 -21.06 -13.14
C ARG A 204 -1.08 -20.32 -11.82
N MET A 205 -1.98 -19.41 -11.47
CA MET A 205 -1.98 -18.69 -10.20
C MET A 205 -2.55 -19.54 -9.04
N GLY A 206 -3.10 -20.72 -9.32
CA GLY A 206 -3.82 -21.52 -8.30
C GLY A 206 -5.13 -20.87 -7.85
N ARG A 207 -5.79 -20.09 -8.72
CA ARG A 207 -6.96 -19.27 -8.39
C ARG A 207 -8.28 -19.78 -8.99
N THR A 208 -8.30 -20.93 -9.64
CA THR A 208 -9.52 -21.52 -10.23
C THR A 208 -10.68 -21.64 -9.24
N HIS A 209 -10.36 -21.80 -7.95
CA HIS A 209 -11.37 -21.92 -6.89
C HIS A 209 -11.87 -20.58 -6.32
N PHE A 210 -11.32 -19.46 -6.80
CA PHE A 210 -11.75 -18.13 -6.32
C PHE A 210 -12.95 -17.57 -7.06
N GLY A 211 -13.40 -18.25 -8.09
CA GLY A 211 -14.55 -17.91 -8.90
C GLY A 211 -14.17 -17.48 -10.31
N ASP A 212 -15.05 -17.82 -11.23
CA ASP A 212 -14.99 -17.41 -12.63
C ASP A 212 -15.69 -16.06 -12.86
N ARG A 213 -15.81 -15.66 -14.14
CA ARG A 213 -16.51 -14.42 -14.54
C ARG A 213 -17.97 -14.39 -14.01
N GLY A 214 -18.65 -15.55 -13.96
CA GLY A 214 -20.04 -15.64 -13.47
C GLY A 214 -20.14 -15.33 -11.98
N VAL A 215 -19.22 -15.87 -11.19
CA VAL A 215 -19.10 -15.57 -9.74
C VAL A 215 -18.78 -14.09 -9.52
N VAL A 216 -17.82 -13.53 -10.26
CA VAL A 216 -17.47 -12.11 -10.18
C VAL A 216 -18.69 -11.23 -10.49
N ALA A 217 -19.42 -11.54 -11.59
CA ALA A 217 -20.63 -10.83 -11.96
C ALA A 217 -21.70 -10.86 -10.86
N GLN A 218 -21.85 -11.99 -10.17
CA GLN A 218 -22.79 -12.11 -9.06
C GLN A 218 -22.36 -11.23 -7.88
N VAL A 219 -21.07 -11.23 -7.51
CA VAL A 219 -20.56 -10.36 -6.42
C VAL A 219 -20.81 -8.89 -6.73
N VAL A 220 -20.54 -8.45 -7.97
CA VAL A 220 -20.79 -7.06 -8.38
C VAL A 220 -22.26 -6.69 -8.19
N ARG A 221 -23.20 -7.54 -8.67
CA ARG A 221 -24.64 -7.30 -8.49
C ARG A 221 -25.04 -7.23 -7.01
N GLU A 222 -24.57 -8.18 -6.19
CA GLU A 222 -24.87 -8.22 -4.76
C GLU A 222 -24.33 -7.00 -4.00
N ALA A 223 -23.14 -6.54 -4.37
CA ALA A 223 -22.53 -5.34 -3.79
C ALA A 223 -23.31 -4.08 -4.18
N HIS A 224 -23.62 -3.90 -5.46
CA HIS A 224 -24.39 -2.75 -5.94
C HIS A 224 -25.81 -2.74 -5.34
N ALA A 225 -26.48 -3.89 -5.20
CA ALA A 225 -27.78 -3.98 -4.54
C ALA A 225 -27.74 -3.51 -3.07
N ARG A 226 -26.56 -3.57 -2.43
CA ARG A 226 -26.32 -3.06 -1.09
C ARG A 226 -25.79 -1.63 -1.05
N GLY A 227 -25.71 -0.94 -2.20
CA GLY A 227 -25.19 0.42 -2.32
C GLY A 227 -23.67 0.55 -2.16
N MET A 228 -22.92 -0.56 -2.27
CA MET A 228 -21.47 -0.55 -2.18
C MET A 228 -20.83 -0.21 -3.51
N THR A 229 -19.64 0.41 -3.51
CA THR A 229 -18.77 0.49 -4.70
C THR A 229 -17.94 -0.78 -4.83
N VAL A 230 -17.56 -1.12 -6.06
CA VAL A 230 -16.84 -2.36 -6.34
C VAL A 230 -15.58 -2.07 -7.14
N SER A 231 -14.46 -2.62 -6.68
CA SER A 231 -13.16 -2.54 -7.32
C SER A 231 -12.66 -3.92 -7.71
N CYS A 232 -11.93 -4.02 -8.81
CA CYS A 232 -11.14 -5.19 -9.14
C CYS A 232 -9.66 -4.87 -9.30
N ASP A 233 -8.83 -5.81 -8.87
CA ASP A 233 -7.40 -5.79 -9.12
C ASP A 233 -7.12 -6.66 -10.36
N LEU A 234 -6.52 -6.06 -11.39
CA LEU A 234 -6.08 -6.72 -12.59
C LEU A 234 -4.57 -6.65 -12.75
N MET A 235 -3.97 -7.73 -13.22
CA MET A 235 -2.54 -7.81 -13.49
C MET A 235 -2.28 -7.74 -14.98
N ILE A 236 -1.34 -6.90 -15.37
CA ILE A 236 -0.82 -6.80 -16.74
C ILE A 236 0.64 -7.22 -16.79
N ASN A 237 1.11 -7.48 -18.00
CA ASN A 237 2.49 -7.92 -18.23
C ASN A 237 2.82 -9.28 -17.59
N LEU A 238 1.83 -10.19 -17.54
CA LEU A 238 2.08 -11.58 -17.20
C LEU A 238 3.04 -12.23 -18.24
N PRO A 239 3.84 -13.23 -17.85
CA PRO A 239 4.82 -13.86 -18.74
C PRO A 239 4.19 -14.42 -20.01
N GLY A 240 4.41 -13.77 -21.16
CA GLY A 240 3.81 -14.15 -22.44
C GLY A 240 2.36 -13.73 -22.64
N GLN A 241 1.79 -12.89 -21.79
CA GLN A 241 0.46 -12.30 -21.99
C GLN A 241 0.46 -11.35 -23.18
N SER A 242 -0.48 -11.53 -24.10
CA SER A 242 -0.64 -10.64 -25.25
C SER A 242 -1.33 -9.32 -24.89
N LEU A 243 -1.22 -8.32 -25.74
CA LEU A 243 -1.98 -7.06 -25.60
C LEU A 243 -3.48 -7.29 -25.68
N GLU A 244 -3.91 -8.24 -26.50
CA GLU A 244 -5.32 -8.57 -26.66
C GLU A 244 -5.89 -9.20 -25.37
N ASP A 245 -5.10 -10.06 -24.69
CA ASP A 245 -5.52 -10.65 -23.41
C ASP A 245 -5.67 -9.56 -22.35
N GLN A 246 -4.71 -8.61 -22.29
CA GLN A 246 -4.80 -7.48 -21.36
C GLN A 246 -6.02 -6.60 -21.64
N ARG A 247 -6.29 -6.30 -22.91
CA ARG A 247 -7.45 -5.52 -23.34
C ARG A 247 -8.75 -6.22 -22.96
N ARG A 248 -8.83 -7.55 -23.21
CA ARG A 248 -10.00 -8.36 -22.86
C ARG A 248 -10.31 -8.35 -21.38
N ASP A 249 -9.30 -8.46 -20.52
CA ASP A 249 -9.50 -8.37 -19.07
C ASP A 249 -10.12 -7.02 -18.67
N LEU A 250 -9.63 -5.93 -19.23
CA LEU A 250 -10.18 -4.58 -18.98
C LEU A 250 -11.61 -4.44 -19.52
N GLU A 251 -11.89 -4.94 -20.73
CA GLU A 251 -13.24 -4.94 -21.31
C GLU A 251 -14.24 -5.69 -20.45
N ILE A 252 -13.88 -6.90 -20.00
CA ILE A 252 -14.73 -7.69 -19.11
C ILE A 252 -14.98 -6.95 -17.78
N ALA A 253 -13.98 -6.31 -17.21
CA ALA A 253 -14.16 -5.53 -15.99
C ALA A 253 -15.17 -4.38 -16.19
N LEU A 254 -15.11 -3.67 -17.32
CA LEU A 254 -16.06 -2.62 -17.64
C LEU A 254 -17.48 -3.16 -17.91
N GLU A 255 -17.59 -4.26 -18.65
CA GLU A 255 -18.87 -4.94 -18.92
C GLU A 255 -19.56 -5.43 -17.63
N LEU A 256 -18.79 -5.91 -16.66
CA LEU A 256 -19.29 -6.34 -15.37
C LEU A 256 -19.71 -5.18 -14.46
N GLY A 257 -19.39 -3.94 -14.83
CA GLY A 257 -19.85 -2.75 -14.13
C GLY A 257 -19.00 -2.37 -12.91
N PHE A 258 -17.72 -2.71 -12.89
CA PHE A 258 -16.82 -2.23 -11.85
C PHE A 258 -16.75 -0.71 -11.81
N ASP A 259 -16.81 -0.16 -10.59
CA ASP A 259 -16.70 1.27 -10.32
C ASP A 259 -15.23 1.73 -10.35
N GLN A 260 -14.32 0.81 -10.00
CA GLN A 260 -12.89 1.05 -9.91
C GLN A 260 -12.12 -0.14 -10.48
N VAL A 261 -10.97 0.15 -11.09
CA VAL A 261 -10.05 -0.86 -11.64
C VAL A 261 -8.64 -0.51 -11.17
N CYS A 262 -8.02 -1.42 -10.44
CA CYS A 262 -6.61 -1.32 -10.10
C CYS A 262 -5.80 -2.11 -11.13
N VAL A 263 -4.88 -1.44 -11.83
CA VAL A 263 -4.02 -2.06 -12.84
C VAL A 263 -2.62 -2.21 -12.28
N TYR A 264 -2.23 -3.46 -12.04
CA TYR A 264 -0.91 -3.81 -11.51
C TYR A 264 -0.03 -4.38 -12.61
N HIS A 265 1.13 -3.77 -12.84
CA HIS A 265 2.21 -4.41 -13.57
C HIS A 265 2.80 -5.54 -12.70
N LEU A 266 2.93 -6.74 -13.25
CA LEU A 266 3.53 -7.85 -12.54
C LEU A 266 4.96 -7.52 -12.10
N VAL A 267 5.22 -7.58 -10.80
CA VAL A 267 6.57 -7.50 -10.25
C VAL A 267 7.13 -8.91 -10.14
N LEU A 268 8.06 -9.26 -11.02
CA LEU A 268 8.70 -10.57 -11.01
C LEU A 268 10.17 -10.47 -11.44
N PHE A 269 11.07 -10.99 -10.63
CA PHE A 269 12.50 -11.06 -10.92
C PHE A 269 13.18 -12.14 -10.08
N ARG A 270 14.34 -12.62 -10.53
CA ARG A 270 15.12 -13.62 -9.81
C ARG A 270 15.47 -13.12 -8.40
N GLY A 271 15.13 -13.92 -7.39
CA GLY A 271 15.40 -13.59 -5.99
C GLY A 271 14.30 -12.81 -5.28
N LEU A 272 13.13 -12.57 -5.90
CA LEU A 272 11.96 -11.99 -5.24
C LEU A 272 11.42 -12.87 -4.09
N GLY A 273 11.70 -14.16 -4.10
CA GLY A 273 11.28 -15.10 -3.05
C GLY A 273 9.96 -15.83 -3.33
N THR A 274 9.23 -15.46 -4.38
CA THR A 274 7.98 -16.12 -4.79
C THR A 274 8.24 -17.41 -5.58
N ALA A 275 7.22 -18.26 -5.73
CA ALA A 275 7.34 -19.47 -6.53
C ALA A 275 7.71 -19.17 -7.98
N TRP A 276 7.06 -18.20 -8.60
CA TRP A 276 7.35 -17.80 -9.98
C TRP A 276 8.72 -17.16 -10.17
N SER A 277 9.28 -16.51 -9.13
CA SER A 277 10.62 -15.92 -9.21
C SER A 277 11.75 -16.95 -9.25
N LYS A 278 11.42 -18.21 -8.97
CA LYS A 278 12.33 -19.38 -9.05
C LYS A 278 12.18 -20.16 -10.35
N ASP A 279 11.15 -19.85 -11.14
CA ASP A 279 10.84 -20.50 -12.41
C ASP A 279 11.53 -19.77 -13.58
N PRO A 280 12.54 -20.40 -14.24
CA PRO A 280 13.26 -19.79 -15.36
C PRO A 280 12.36 -19.53 -16.57
N GLU A 281 11.34 -20.36 -16.82
CA GLU A 281 10.43 -20.20 -17.96
C GLU A 281 9.54 -18.96 -17.75
N MET A 282 9.03 -18.74 -16.54
CA MET A 282 8.28 -17.53 -16.22
C MET A 282 9.13 -16.29 -16.39
N LEU A 283 10.38 -16.31 -15.91
CA LEU A 283 11.28 -15.15 -16.03
C LEU A 283 11.67 -14.86 -17.48
N ALA A 284 11.87 -15.89 -18.31
CA ALA A 284 12.26 -15.74 -19.72
C ALA A 284 11.13 -15.14 -20.59
N LYS A 285 9.87 -15.30 -20.18
CA LYS A 285 8.70 -14.80 -20.92
C LYS A 285 8.24 -13.41 -20.47
N LEU A 286 8.91 -12.79 -19.51
CA LEU A 286 8.59 -11.42 -19.10
C LEU A 286 8.89 -10.43 -20.20
N PRO A 287 8.03 -9.43 -20.43
CA PRO A 287 8.37 -8.34 -21.34
C PRO A 287 9.54 -7.51 -20.76
N ASP A 288 10.38 -6.96 -21.62
CA ASP A 288 11.33 -5.93 -21.20
C ASP A 288 10.61 -4.66 -20.71
N ASN A 289 11.37 -3.76 -20.03
CA ASN A 289 10.78 -2.56 -19.44
C ASN A 289 10.12 -1.63 -20.49
N GLY A 290 10.65 -1.57 -21.71
CA GLY A 290 10.08 -0.74 -22.79
C GLY A 290 8.73 -1.29 -23.26
N THR A 291 8.66 -2.59 -23.49
CA THR A 291 7.42 -3.31 -23.82
C THR A 291 6.41 -3.22 -22.69
N ALA A 292 6.85 -3.46 -21.46
CA ALA A 292 6.00 -3.39 -20.27
C ALA A 292 5.40 -1.99 -20.08
N PHE A 293 6.20 -0.94 -20.30
CA PHE A 293 5.72 0.44 -20.26
C PHE A 293 4.72 0.73 -21.39
N ALA A 294 4.99 0.29 -22.61
CA ALA A 294 4.07 0.47 -23.73
C ALA A 294 2.71 -0.22 -23.47
N ASN A 295 2.72 -1.41 -22.88
CA ASN A 295 1.52 -2.13 -22.50
C ASN A 295 0.74 -1.38 -21.42
N TRP A 296 1.43 -0.92 -20.37
CA TRP A 296 0.82 -0.13 -19.31
C TRP A 296 0.18 1.17 -19.85
N ARG A 297 0.86 1.87 -20.76
CA ARG A 297 0.30 3.08 -21.42
C ARG A 297 -1.00 2.79 -22.14
N ARG A 298 -1.08 1.67 -22.85
CA ARG A 298 -2.30 1.26 -23.57
C ARG A 298 -3.43 0.94 -22.59
N ALA A 299 -3.15 0.20 -21.52
CA ALA A 299 -4.15 -0.08 -20.47
C ALA A 299 -4.66 1.21 -19.82
N ARG A 300 -3.75 2.14 -19.54
CA ARG A 300 -4.08 3.47 -19.00
C ARG A 300 -4.96 4.26 -19.97
N ALA A 301 -4.55 4.40 -21.23
CA ALA A 301 -5.30 5.12 -22.26
C ALA A 301 -6.70 4.50 -22.44
N PHE A 302 -6.80 3.18 -22.49
CA PHE A 302 -8.07 2.46 -22.61
C PHE A 302 -9.07 2.84 -21.51
N LEU A 303 -8.63 2.95 -20.25
CA LEU A 303 -9.50 3.33 -19.13
C LEU A 303 -9.87 4.81 -19.18
N LEU A 304 -8.92 5.71 -19.46
CA LEU A 304 -9.18 7.15 -19.56
C LEU A 304 -10.19 7.47 -20.68
N GLU A 305 -10.06 6.85 -21.86
CA GLU A 305 -10.99 6.98 -22.98
C GLU A 305 -12.42 6.52 -22.66
N ARG A 306 -12.57 5.68 -21.62
CA ARG A 306 -13.86 5.12 -21.18
C ARG A 306 -14.42 5.78 -19.91
N GLY A 307 -13.99 7.01 -19.62
CA GLY A 307 -14.53 7.83 -18.56
C GLY A 307 -13.99 7.51 -17.16
N PHE A 308 -12.84 6.81 -17.07
CA PHE A 308 -12.14 6.67 -15.80
C PHE A 308 -11.14 7.80 -15.61
N VAL A 309 -10.88 8.18 -14.38
CA VAL A 309 -9.76 9.05 -13.97
C VAL A 309 -8.72 8.22 -13.24
N GLN A 310 -7.47 8.53 -13.44
CA GLN A 310 -6.38 7.89 -12.69
C GLN A 310 -6.22 8.62 -11.34
N ALA A 311 -6.67 7.99 -10.27
CA ALA A 311 -6.62 8.55 -8.93
C ALA A 311 -5.22 8.39 -8.29
N THR A 312 -4.60 7.24 -8.51
CA THR A 312 -3.23 6.94 -8.04
C THR A 312 -2.43 6.20 -9.12
N LEU A 313 -1.21 5.76 -8.81
CA LEU A 313 -0.37 5.01 -9.76
C LEU A 313 -1.08 3.78 -10.36
N THR A 314 -1.93 3.13 -9.60
CA THR A 314 -2.58 1.88 -10.02
C THR A 314 -4.10 1.96 -10.05
N ASN A 315 -4.72 2.90 -9.33
CA ASN A 315 -6.16 2.96 -9.19
C ASN A 315 -6.79 3.92 -10.20
N PHE A 316 -7.79 3.41 -10.91
CA PHE A 316 -8.63 4.14 -11.85
C PHE A 316 -10.07 4.06 -11.37
N GLU A 317 -10.75 5.20 -11.29
CA GLU A 317 -12.12 5.32 -10.83
C GLU A 317 -13.00 5.92 -11.93
N ARG A 318 -14.26 5.51 -12.02
CA ARG A 318 -15.23 6.21 -12.87
C ARG A 318 -15.26 7.69 -12.50
N ALA A 319 -15.21 8.58 -13.48
CA ALA A 319 -15.11 10.04 -13.25
C ALA A 319 -16.26 10.56 -12.39
N GLU A 320 -17.48 10.06 -12.63
CA GLU A 320 -18.66 10.41 -11.86
C GLU A 320 -18.59 9.96 -10.39
N LEU A 321 -17.94 8.82 -10.10
CA LEU A 321 -17.71 8.36 -8.73
C LEU A 321 -16.63 9.20 -8.06
N HIS A 322 -15.51 9.41 -8.76
CA HIS A 322 -14.36 10.16 -8.24
C HIS A 322 -14.72 11.59 -7.84
N ALA A 323 -15.70 12.22 -8.54
CA ALA A 323 -16.21 13.55 -8.22
C ALA A 323 -17.07 13.60 -6.94
N THR A 324 -17.37 12.45 -6.32
CA THR A 324 -18.21 12.35 -5.13
C THR A 324 -17.40 11.99 -3.88
N ASP A 325 -18.08 11.98 -2.74
CA ASP A 325 -17.52 11.49 -1.47
C ASP A 325 -17.41 9.95 -1.38
N ARG A 326 -17.81 9.21 -2.44
CA ARG A 326 -17.68 7.77 -2.60
C ARG A 326 -16.38 7.35 -3.28
N ARG A 327 -15.48 8.29 -3.64
CA ARG A 327 -14.14 7.99 -4.15
C ARG A 327 -13.34 7.19 -3.12
N PHE A 328 -12.30 6.48 -3.54
CA PHE A 328 -11.47 5.63 -2.68
C PHE A 328 -10.57 6.45 -1.74
N ARG A 329 -11.11 6.79 -0.58
CA ARG A 329 -10.45 7.67 0.39
C ARG A 329 -9.31 6.99 1.15
N TYR A 330 -9.43 5.70 1.48
CA TYR A 330 -8.36 5.02 2.19
C TYR A 330 -7.02 5.12 1.46
N GLU A 331 -7.01 4.89 0.15
CA GLU A 331 -5.79 4.98 -0.64
C GLU A 331 -5.29 6.43 -0.76
N GLU A 332 -6.17 7.38 -1.02
CA GLU A 332 -5.84 8.80 -1.05
C GLU A 332 -5.16 9.25 0.25
N LEU A 333 -5.76 8.93 1.39
CA LEU A 333 -5.27 9.30 2.71
C LEU A 333 -3.99 8.56 3.08
N SER A 334 -3.84 7.28 2.68
CA SER A 334 -2.60 6.52 2.84
C SER A 334 -1.40 7.22 2.21
N PHE A 335 -1.62 8.00 1.17
CA PHE A 335 -0.59 8.73 0.43
C PHE A 335 -0.55 10.23 0.77
N THR A 336 -1.12 10.63 1.91
CA THR A 336 -1.09 12.00 2.41
C THR A 336 -0.45 12.06 3.82
N PRO A 337 0.86 11.74 3.94
CA PRO A 337 1.52 11.60 5.25
C PRO A 337 1.60 12.91 6.03
N ALA A 338 1.46 14.06 5.35
CA ALA A 338 1.47 15.37 6.01
C ALA A 338 0.32 15.55 7.00
N THR A 339 -0.85 14.99 6.72
CA THR A 339 -2.07 15.22 7.49
C THR A 339 -2.71 13.96 8.05
N THR A 340 -2.21 12.77 7.67
CA THR A 340 -2.86 11.49 7.99
C THR A 340 -1.94 10.60 8.81
N ASP A 341 -2.49 10.00 9.86
CA ASP A 341 -1.92 8.88 10.58
C ASP A 341 -2.56 7.58 10.12
N GLY A 342 -1.74 6.54 9.97
CA GLY A 342 -2.21 5.18 9.71
C GLY A 342 -1.97 4.30 10.94
N VAL A 343 -2.99 3.57 11.38
CA VAL A 343 -2.86 2.58 12.45
C VAL A 343 -3.27 1.21 11.94
N GLY A 344 -2.33 0.26 12.01
CA GLY A 344 -2.54 -1.13 11.64
C GLY A 344 -2.86 -1.99 12.85
N PHE A 345 -3.84 -2.88 12.71
CA PHE A 345 -4.19 -3.93 13.66
C PHE A 345 -4.10 -5.29 12.98
N GLY A 346 -3.68 -6.29 13.73
CA GLY A 346 -3.59 -7.65 13.23
C GLY A 346 -2.20 -8.06 12.72
N PRO A 347 -2.04 -9.33 12.31
CA PRO A 347 -0.77 -9.85 11.79
C PRO A 347 -0.31 -9.07 10.56
N ALA A 348 0.96 -8.66 10.55
CA ALA A 348 1.54 -7.78 9.54
C ALA A 348 0.96 -6.33 9.53
N GLY A 349 0.19 -5.93 10.51
CA GLY A 349 -0.34 -4.57 10.67
C GLY A 349 0.79 -3.53 10.66
N ILE A 350 0.60 -2.43 9.92
CA ILE A 350 1.57 -1.34 9.83
C ILE A 350 0.95 -0.09 10.41
N SER A 351 1.63 0.51 11.38
CA SER A 351 1.27 1.83 11.91
C SER A 351 2.34 2.85 11.54
N VAL A 352 1.92 4.01 11.06
CA VAL A 352 2.76 5.21 10.88
C VAL A 352 2.04 6.36 11.54
N THR A 353 2.53 6.77 12.70
CA THR A 353 1.91 7.80 13.52
C THR A 353 2.87 8.93 13.81
N ARG A 354 2.34 10.12 14.04
CA ARG A 354 3.10 11.29 14.47
C ARG A 354 2.67 11.70 15.87
N ASP A 355 3.67 12.11 16.63
CA ASP A 355 3.46 12.67 17.96
C ASP A 355 2.75 14.03 17.87
N GLY A 356 1.95 14.35 18.86
CA GLY A 356 1.29 15.65 18.96
C GLY A 356 2.32 16.78 18.94
N TRP A 357 2.06 17.77 18.09
CA TRP A 357 2.90 18.95 17.94
C TRP A 357 2.98 19.72 19.28
N GLN A 358 4.22 19.97 19.75
CA GLN A 358 4.45 20.88 20.84
C GLN A 358 4.94 22.21 20.26
N PRO A 359 4.27 23.35 20.52
CA PRO A 359 4.68 24.65 20.00
C PRO A 359 6.11 25.06 20.34
N SER A 360 6.67 24.50 21.43
CA SER A 360 8.03 24.82 21.91
C SER A 360 9.16 24.20 21.10
N ASP A 361 8.89 23.19 20.24
CA ASP A 361 9.93 22.59 19.40
C ASP A 361 9.35 22.06 18.07
N PRO A 362 9.24 22.96 17.05
CA PRO A 362 8.74 22.60 15.73
C PRO A 362 9.65 21.60 14.99
N LEU A 363 10.89 21.35 15.45
CA LEU A 363 11.85 20.41 14.87
C LEU A 363 11.65 18.98 15.40
N LEU A 364 10.90 18.79 16.48
CA LEU A 364 10.64 17.49 17.10
C LEU A 364 9.35 16.80 16.63
N ARG A 365 8.94 17.00 15.39
CA ARG A 365 7.90 16.17 14.76
C ARG A 365 8.43 14.75 14.60
N ARG A 366 8.24 13.94 15.62
CA ARG A 366 8.62 12.52 15.56
C ARG A 366 7.52 11.75 14.89
N ALA A 367 7.88 10.98 13.87
CA ALA A 367 7.03 9.93 13.35
C ALA A 367 7.65 8.58 13.74
N ILE A 368 6.79 7.62 13.97
CA ILE A 368 7.18 6.24 14.28
C ILE A 368 6.45 5.32 13.34
N LYS A 369 7.19 4.40 12.70
CA LYS A 369 6.61 3.26 12.00
C LYS A 369 6.75 2.03 12.88
N ARG A 370 5.65 1.27 13.01
CA ARG A 370 5.62 -0.02 13.68
C ARG A 370 5.07 -1.06 12.74
N VAL A 371 5.55 -2.29 12.84
CA VAL A 371 5.07 -3.44 12.06
C VAL A 371 4.88 -4.62 12.98
N SER A 372 3.69 -5.17 13.00
CA SER A 372 3.32 -6.32 13.83
C SER A 372 3.94 -7.63 13.29
N HIS A 373 3.99 -8.66 14.13
CA HIS A 373 4.35 -10.02 13.72
C HIS A 373 3.52 -10.47 12.52
N THR A 374 4.18 -11.08 11.52
CA THR A 374 3.51 -11.57 10.32
C THR A 374 2.95 -12.98 10.46
N ASP A 375 3.53 -13.78 11.38
CA ASP A 375 3.07 -15.12 11.74
C ASP A 375 1.92 -15.05 12.74
N ALA A 376 0.83 -15.80 12.50
CA ALA A 376 -0.37 -15.75 13.32
C ALA A 376 -0.13 -16.23 14.75
N THR A 377 0.73 -17.24 14.94
CA THR A 377 1.02 -17.78 16.27
C THR A 377 1.86 -16.80 17.08
N ALA A 378 2.96 -16.32 16.51
CA ALA A 378 3.79 -15.30 17.15
C ALA A 378 3.00 -14.01 17.46
N TYR A 379 2.08 -13.62 16.57
CA TYR A 379 1.18 -12.49 16.80
C TYR A 379 0.28 -12.73 18.02
N ARG A 380 -0.42 -13.87 18.10
CA ARG A 380 -1.31 -14.22 19.20
C ARG A 380 -0.56 -14.27 20.54
N GLU A 381 0.62 -14.88 20.55
CA GLU A 381 1.47 -14.96 21.74
C GLU A 381 1.90 -13.58 22.24
N ALA A 382 2.32 -12.69 21.31
CA ALA A 382 2.70 -11.32 21.66
C ALA A 382 1.53 -10.51 22.22
N ILE A 383 0.32 -10.63 21.62
CA ILE A 383 -0.87 -9.96 22.15
C ILE A 383 -1.24 -10.50 23.56
N ALA A 384 -1.21 -11.80 23.76
CA ALA A 384 -1.51 -12.39 25.07
C ALA A 384 -0.52 -11.94 26.15
N ALA A 385 0.76 -11.80 25.81
CA ALA A 385 1.80 -11.41 26.75
C ALA A 385 1.86 -9.89 27.01
N HIS A 386 1.58 -9.06 26.02
CA HIS A 386 1.92 -7.63 26.06
C HIS A 386 0.79 -6.69 25.62
N GLY A 387 -0.32 -7.19 25.08
CA GLY A 387 -1.40 -6.37 24.50
C GLY A 387 -1.02 -5.67 23.19
N ALA A 388 0.21 -5.87 22.70
CA ALA A 388 0.73 -5.34 21.44
C ALA A 388 1.64 -6.37 20.76
N ALA A 389 1.73 -6.35 19.44
CA ALA A 389 2.47 -7.35 18.66
C ALA A 389 3.56 -6.72 17.76
N ASP A 390 4.11 -5.58 18.14
CA ASP A 390 5.13 -4.89 17.37
C ASP A 390 6.41 -5.74 17.24
N GLN A 391 6.71 -6.24 16.05
CA GLN A 391 7.93 -6.97 15.74
C GLN A 391 9.08 -6.03 15.35
N ARG A 392 8.74 -4.94 14.66
CA ARG A 392 9.69 -3.97 14.14
C ARG A 392 9.23 -2.55 14.43
N ASP A 393 10.19 -1.67 14.69
CA ASP A 393 9.95 -0.24 14.81
C ASP A 393 11.01 0.60 14.11
N PHE A 394 10.65 1.85 13.79
CA PHE A 394 11.54 2.84 13.19
C PHE A 394 11.13 4.24 13.60
N VAL A 395 12.02 4.96 14.26
CA VAL A 395 11.84 6.38 14.60
C VAL A 395 12.44 7.22 13.49
N TYR A 396 11.65 8.11 12.90
CA TYR A 396 12.06 8.94 11.77
C TYR A 396 12.93 10.12 12.24
N THR A 397 14.07 10.30 11.59
CA THR A 397 14.86 11.55 11.67
C THR A 397 14.28 12.61 10.74
N GLN A 398 14.78 13.83 10.77
CA GLN A 398 14.36 14.89 9.83
C GLN A 398 14.51 14.43 8.36
N ARG A 399 15.66 13.82 8.00
CA ARG A 399 15.85 13.27 6.65
C ARG A 399 14.85 12.15 6.32
N ASP A 400 14.52 11.33 7.30
CA ASP A 400 13.53 10.28 7.12
C ASP A 400 12.12 10.86 6.95
N MET A 401 11.79 12.00 7.58
CA MET A 401 10.52 12.71 7.37
C MET A 401 10.41 13.27 5.96
N GLN A 402 11.49 13.86 5.42
CA GLN A 402 11.55 14.30 4.03
C GLN A 402 11.28 13.13 3.07
N LEU A 403 11.92 11.98 3.31
CA LEU A 403 11.74 10.77 2.50
C LEU A 403 10.35 10.16 2.66
N LEU A 404 9.80 10.11 3.88
CA LEU A 404 8.43 9.67 4.11
C LEU A 404 7.45 10.51 3.28
N HIS A 405 7.60 11.85 3.31
CA HIS A 405 6.73 12.73 2.55
C HIS A 405 6.80 12.45 1.05
N VAL A 406 8.00 12.47 0.46
CA VAL A 406 8.13 12.32 -1.00
C VAL A 406 7.75 10.92 -1.47
N THR A 407 8.15 9.86 -0.78
CA THR A 407 7.87 8.49 -1.20
C THR A 407 6.39 8.13 -1.07
N ARG A 408 5.70 8.67 -0.04
CA ARG A 408 4.26 8.45 0.16
C ARG A 408 3.39 9.33 -0.74
N SER A 409 3.88 10.49 -1.18
CA SER A 409 3.11 11.38 -2.07
C SER A 409 3.18 10.95 -3.53
N LEU A 410 4.26 10.30 -3.98
CA LEU A 410 4.43 9.86 -5.37
C LEU A 410 3.27 9.04 -5.93
N PRO A 411 2.64 8.10 -5.18
CA PRO A 411 1.48 7.38 -5.67
C PRO A 411 0.28 8.24 -6.05
N ARG A 412 0.16 9.45 -5.52
CA ARG A 412 -0.82 10.46 -5.93
C ARG A 412 -0.42 11.23 -7.19
N LEU A 413 0.65 10.81 -7.86
CA LEU A 413 1.19 11.36 -9.10
C LEU A 413 1.80 12.77 -8.96
N ILE A 414 1.82 13.30 -7.74
CA ILE A 414 2.22 14.68 -7.43
C ILE A 414 2.87 14.78 -6.05
N ILE A 415 3.90 15.61 -5.94
CA ILE A 415 4.42 16.11 -4.67
C ILE A 415 4.12 17.61 -4.62
N ASP A 416 3.20 18.01 -3.78
CA ASP A 416 2.87 19.41 -3.53
C ASP A 416 3.99 20.11 -2.75
N ARG A 417 4.53 21.21 -3.29
CA ARG A 417 5.67 21.93 -2.67
C ARG A 417 5.28 22.67 -1.40
N ALA A 418 4.09 23.26 -1.39
CA ALA A 418 3.59 23.97 -0.21
C ALA A 418 3.32 22.99 0.94
N GLY A 419 2.69 21.84 0.63
CA GLY A 419 2.47 20.76 1.58
C GLY A 419 3.77 20.18 2.10
N TYR A 420 4.77 19.98 1.21
CA TYR A 420 6.10 19.52 1.64
C TYR A 420 6.75 20.51 2.62
N ARG A 421 6.79 21.80 2.28
CA ARG A 421 7.35 22.84 3.14
C ARG A 421 6.65 22.92 4.50
N ALA A 422 5.33 22.86 4.50
CA ALA A 422 4.54 22.87 5.73
C ALA A 422 4.80 21.66 6.62
N ASP A 423 5.07 20.50 5.99
CA ASP A 423 5.29 19.24 6.69
C ASP A 423 6.72 19.10 7.26
N VAL A 424 7.75 19.47 6.50
CA VAL A 424 9.14 19.21 6.86
C VAL A 424 9.95 20.47 7.17
N GLY A 425 9.46 21.67 6.86
CA GLY A 425 10.09 22.95 7.18
C GLY A 425 11.23 23.36 6.24
N SER A 426 11.43 22.67 5.10
CA SER A 426 12.44 22.97 4.10
C SER A 426 11.85 22.98 2.68
N GLU A 427 12.62 23.45 1.69
CA GLU A 427 12.19 23.44 0.30
C GLU A 427 12.53 22.11 -0.37
N LEU A 428 11.56 21.56 -1.11
CA LEU A 428 11.74 20.31 -1.85
C LEU A 428 12.89 20.39 -2.87
N SER A 429 13.04 21.57 -3.51
CA SER A 429 14.12 21.82 -4.47
C SER A 429 15.50 21.80 -3.82
N ASP A 430 15.62 22.25 -2.58
CA ASP A 430 16.91 22.33 -1.88
C ASP A 430 17.30 20.95 -1.35
N ASP A 431 16.32 20.21 -0.83
CA ASP A 431 16.56 18.88 -0.24
C ASP A 431 16.90 17.80 -1.29
N PHE A 432 16.47 17.99 -2.56
CA PHE A 432 16.57 16.97 -3.62
C PHE A 432 17.06 17.54 -4.97
N ALA A 433 17.77 18.68 -5.00
CA ALA A 433 18.14 19.36 -6.23
C ALA A 433 18.80 18.46 -7.29
N PRO A 434 19.86 17.68 -6.99
CA PRO A 434 20.48 16.81 -8.00
C PRO A 434 19.57 15.71 -8.50
N GLN A 435 18.77 15.12 -7.60
CA GLN A 435 17.84 14.05 -7.95
C GLN A 435 16.72 14.57 -8.85
N LEU A 436 16.12 15.71 -8.51
CA LEU A 436 15.03 16.32 -9.28
C LEU A 436 15.52 16.74 -10.68
N ALA A 437 16.74 17.29 -10.78
CA ALA A 437 17.35 17.63 -12.07
C ALA A 437 17.52 16.39 -12.96
N ALA A 438 18.11 15.31 -12.42
CA ALA A 438 18.29 14.05 -13.16
C ALA A 438 16.97 13.40 -13.56
N LEU A 439 15.93 13.47 -12.71
CA LEU A 439 14.61 12.94 -13.00
C LEU A 439 13.90 13.73 -14.09
N ALA A 440 14.04 15.06 -14.10
CA ALA A 440 13.47 15.93 -15.13
C ALA A 440 14.17 15.73 -16.49
N GLU A 441 15.50 15.63 -16.52
CA GLU A 441 16.28 15.32 -17.71
C GLU A 441 15.90 13.96 -18.34
N ALA A 442 15.54 12.98 -17.49
CA ALA A 442 15.11 11.65 -17.93
C ALA A 442 13.61 11.56 -18.29
N ASP A 443 12.90 12.69 -18.32
CA ASP A 443 11.46 12.78 -18.57
C ASP A 443 10.62 11.90 -17.61
N LEU A 444 11.01 11.85 -16.34
CA LEU A 444 10.26 11.12 -15.30
C LEU A 444 9.40 12.05 -14.45
N VAL A 445 9.81 13.30 -14.30
CA VAL A 445 9.05 14.32 -13.59
C VAL A 445 9.01 15.63 -14.36
N ARG A 446 7.93 16.39 -14.14
CA ARG A 446 7.84 17.80 -14.52
C ARG A 446 7.95 18.65 -13.26
N LEU A 447 8.82 19.64 -13.33
CA LEU A 447 9.07 20.58 -12.23
C LEU A 447 8.22 21.84 -12.44
N ASP A 448 7.04 21.87 -11.82
CA ASP A 448 6.15 23.03 -11.85
C ASP A 448 6.46 23.96 -10.64
N PRO A 449 6.06 25.23 -10.66
CA PRO A 449 6.27 26.17 -9.54
C PRO A 449 5.61 25.70 -8.22
N ASP A 450 4.45 25.04 -8.32
CA ASP A 450 3.62 24.58 -7.20
C ASP A 450 3.89 23.12 -6.81
N ALA A 451 4.42 22.27 -7.74
CA ALA A 451 4.51 20.85 -7.54
C ALA A 451 5.61 20.18 -8.37
N VAL A 452 5.96 18.96 -7.99
CA VAL A 452 6.67 17.99 -8.82
C VAL A 452 5.65 16.93 -9.24
N ARG A 453 5.42 16.81 -10.55
CA ARG A 453 4.43 15.88 -11.13
C ARG A 453 5.11 14.75 -11.87
N LEU A 454 4.66 13.52 -11.65
CA LEU A 454 5.10 12.41 -12.49
C LEU A 454 4.62 12.59 -13.93
N THR A 455 5.53 12.42 -14.89
CA THR A 455 5.14 12.23 -16.29
C THR A 455 4.52 10.85 -16.48
N GLU A 456 3.94 10.56 -17.63
CA GLU A 456 3.44 9.22 -17.94
C GLU A 456 4.55 8.16 -17.79
N ARG A 457 5.76 8.47 -18.23
CA ARG A 457 6.93 7.62 -18.03
C ARG A 457 7.29 7.51 -16.55
N GLY A 458 7.27 8.62 -15.82
CA GLY A 458 7.53 8.62 -14.37
C GLY A 458 6.54 7.80 -13.57
N MET A 459 5.28 7.72 -13.99
CA MET A 459 4.27 6.88 -13.33
C MET A 459 4.63 5.39 -13.42
N PHE A 460 5.08 4.91 -14.58
CA PHE A 460 5.52 3.52 -14.73
C PHE A 460 6.81 3.25 -13.97
N TYR A 461 7.76 4.18 -13.99
CA TYR A 461 9.05 4.07 -13.29
C TYR A 461 9.04 4.67 -11.88
N ALA A 462 7.87 4.79 -11.23
CA ALA A 462 7.74 5.48 -9.94
C ALA A 462 8.61 4.89 -8.82
N ASP A 463 8.86 3.57 -8.83
CA ASP A 463 9.78 2.93 -7.88
C ASP A 463 11.24 3.38 -8.11
N SER A 464 11.64 3.58 -9.37
CA SER A 464 12.95 4.13 -9.70
C SER A 464 13.09 5.59 -9.25
N VAL A 465 12.01 6.39 -9.40
CA VAL A 465 11.94 7.76 -8.89
C VAL A 465 12.11 7.79 -7.37
N ALA A 466 11.27 7.05 -6.66
CA ALA A 466 11.34 6.95 -5.19
C ALA A 466 12.69 6.40 -4.72
N GLY A 467 13.22 5.38 -5.41
CA GLY A 467 14.50 4.76 -5.12
C GLY A 467 15.68 5.72 -5.26
N LEU A 468 15.65 6.60 -6.28
CA LEU A 468 16.68 7.62 -6.46
C LEU A 468 16.66 8.65 -5.32
N LEU A 469 15.46 9.16 -4.97
CA LEU A 469 15.29 10.12 -3.87
C LEU A 469 15.77 9.55 -2.52
N ALA A 470 15.55 8.25 -2.29
CA ALA A 470 15.92 7.60 -1.04
C ALA A 470 17.32 6.95 -1.04
N HIS A 471 18.05 6.95 -2.16
CA HIS A 471 19.27 6.16 -2.38
C HIS A 471 20.29 6.29 -1.26
N GLU A 472 20.74 7.50 -0.98
CA GLU A 472 21.77 7.79 -0.01
C GLU A 472 21.41 7.28 1.40
N ARG A 473 20.19 7.60 1.84
CA ARG A 473 19.73 7.23 3.17
C ARG A 473 19.54 5.72 3.32
N VAL A 474 18.96 5.07 2.32
CA VAL A 474 18.76 3.61 2.31
C VAL A 474 20.12 2.91 2.32
N THR A 475 21.10 3.36 1.54
CA THR A 475 22.47 2.84 1.54
C THR A 475 23.13 2.98 2.92
N ARG A 476 22.98 4.13 3.56
CA ARG A 476 23.49 4.35 4.92
C ARG A 476 22.81 3.46 5.97
N LEU A 477 21.50 3.23 5.86
CA LEU A 477 20.77 2.32 6.76
C LEU A 477 21.22 0.87 6.57
N ARG A 478 21.45 0.43 5.32
CA ARG A 478 21.95 -0.92 5.00
C ARG A 478 23.36 -1.15 5.54
N SER A 479 24.28 -0.21 5.35
CA SER A 479 25.64 -0.33 5.85
C SER A 479 25.70 -0.46 7.37
N ARG A 480 24.89 0.31 8.09
CA ARG A 480 24.79 0.20 9.56
C ARG A 480 24.31 -1.17 10.03
N ARG A 481 23.51 -1.87 9.22
CA ARG A 481 22.99 -3.21 9.53
C ARG A 481 23.81 -4.33 8.96
N ARG A 482 24.93 -4.05 8.25
CA ARG A 482 25.74 -5.05 7.54
C ARG A 482 24.91 -5.89 6.56
N LEU A 483 23.84 -5.32 5.98
CA LEU A 483 23.05 -5.99 4.96
C LEU A 483 23.81 -5.93 3.63
N PRO A 484 23.93 -7.06 2.88
CA PRO A 484 24.66 -7.08 1.62
C PRO A 484 24.00 -6.11 0.61
N ASN A 485 24.83 -5.44 -0.20
CA ASN A 485 24.38 -4.64 -1.33
C ASN A 485 23.64 -5.57 -2.30
N GLY A 486 22.36 -5.28 -2.57
CA GLY A 486 21.52 -6.13 -3.42
C GLY A 486 20.80 -7.26 -2.68
N ALA A 487 20.94 -7.40 -1.34
CA ALA A 487 19.95 -8.15 -0.57
C ALA A 487 18.58 -7.58 -0.87
N ASN A 488 17.72 -8.44 -1.39
CA ASN A 488 16.43 -8.11 -1.96
C ASN A 488 15.72 -6.99 -1.19
N ASP A 489 15.41 -5.91 -1.91
CA ASP A 489 14.44 -4.92 -1.46
C ASP A 489 13.02 -5.52 -1.32
N ALA A 490 12.89 -6.80 -1.61
CA ALA A 490 11.74 -7.64 -1.43
C ALA A 490 11.63 -8.16 0.01
N GLY A 491 11.56 -7.26 0.96
CA GLY A 491 10.76 -7.54 2.14
C GLY A 491 9.30 -7.68 1.67
N PRO A 492 8.42 -8.39 2.40
CA PRO A 492 7.04 -8.51 2.01
C PRO A 492 6.50 -7.11 1.65
N VAL A 493 5.95 -7.00 0.45
CA VAL A 493 5.27 -5.77 0.02
C VAL A 493 4.00 -5.71 0.85
N HIS A 494 4.06 -5.01 1.95
CA HIS A 494 2.86 -4.67 2.69
C HIS A 494 2.14 -3.63 1.85
N MET A 495 1.11 -4.08 1.14
CA MET A 495 0.11 -3.19 0.59
C MET A 495 -0.71 -2.68 1.77
N GLY A 496 -0.43 -1.49 2.23
CA GLY A 496 -1.23 -0.71 3.15
C GLY A 496 -2.01 0.30 2.40
#